data_a3759dd15adccb34909d44ee7f52846d
#
_entry.id   a3759dd15adccb34909d44ee7f52846d
#
_cell.length_a   1.000
_cell.length_b   1.000
_cell.length_c   1.000
_cell.angle_alpha   90.00
_cell.angle_beta   90.00
_cell.angle_gamma   90.00
#
_symmetry.space_group_name_H-M   'P 1'
#
loop_
_entity.id
_entity.type
_entity.pdbx_description
1 polymer ?
#
loop_
_entity_poly.entity_id
_entity_poly.type
_entity_poly.pdbx_seq_one_letter_code
_entity_poly.pdbx_strand_id
1 'polypeptide(L)'
;SIFIRTDNGVTTSTVSNLEEGGYKVDITGAPGCDTSLVAWVIMDKVPVAEASLAQQLCYRIALDGTAETSVKTFYYRDPTNGAELSYNNELTFLWSSTPSSLIPYPTVNIDPVIGKPPLDDVTYKLEVFTLGCKNQASFFYESIHVKADADVIPISGEAPLEVVFTNKSVRGAIYEWDFGDKTKSTLENPEPHVYEKPGRYYPKLKIESDLHCLDSVRLDSIYVQPSSLAIPNAFSPDDDGYNDRFIVKSTSLRYLNVEIFSRSGLKVYSFTGEGERLKSWEGWDGRVNNSSIEARPGIYFYIIKAFGWDDVRYDSKEYRGFVYLYR
;
A
#
# COMPACT_ATOMS: atom_id res chain seq x y z
N SER A 1 -59.59 -22.00 -2.28
CA SER A 1 -59.14 -23.29 -2.85
C SER A 1 -59.44 -23.27 -4.32
N ILE A 2 -58.41 -23.40 -5.16
CA ILE A 2 -58.56 -23.53 -6.62
C ILE A 2 -58.74 -25.02 -6.89
N PHE A 3 -59.87 -25.40 -7.49
CA PHE A 3 -60.13 -26.78 -7.90
C PHE A 3 -59.80 -26.87 -9.39
N ILE A 4 -58.82 -27.66 -9.74
CA ILE A 4 -58.47 -27.98 -11.12
C ILE A 4 -59.26 -29.21 -11.51
N ARG A 5 -60.14 -29.09 -12.53
CA ARG A 5 -60.81 -30.23 -13.16
C ARG A 5 -60.02 -30.58 -14.41
N THR A 6 -59.36 -31.71 -14.40
CA THR A 6 -58.82 -32.30 -15.62
C THR A 6 -59.92 -33.03 -16.41
N ASP A 7 -59.72 -33.30 -17.70
CA ASP A 7 -60.70 -34.03 -18.53
C ASP A 7 -61.07 -35.40 -17.99
N ASN A 8 -60.39 -35.91 -16.98
CA ASN A 8 -60.61 -37.18 -16.29
C ASN A 8 -61.49 -37.02 -15.04
N GLY A 9 -62.07 -35.87 -14.76
CA GLY A 9 -62.98 -35.65 -13.64
C GLY A 9 -62.36 -35.58 -12.25
N VAL A 10 -61.02 -35.46 -12.11
CA VAL A 10 -60.30 -35.33 -10.86
C VAL A 10 -60.29 -33.89 -10.40
N THR A 11 -60.80 -33.64 -9.20
CA THR A 11 -60.76 -32.32 -8.54
C THR A 11 -59.63 -32.31 -7.51
N THR A 12 -58.47 -31.81 -7.88
CA THR A 12 -57.34 -31.61 -6.97
C THR A 12 -56.78 -30.18 -7.12
N SER A 13 -56.19 -29.64 -6.07
CA SER A 13 -55.51 -28.35 -6.11
C SER A 13 -54.11 -28.43 -6.76
N THR A 14 -53.66 -29.62 -7.09
CA THR A 14 -52.33 -29.84 -7.65
C THR A 14 -52.38 -30.95 -8.69
N VAL A 15 -51.85 -30.73 -9.88
CA VAL A 15 -51.67 -31.71 -10.94
C VAL A 15 -50.16 -31.87 -11.14
N SER A 16 -49.71 -33.13 -11.15
CA SER A 16 -48.29 -33.49 -11.40
C SER A 16 -48.13 -34.34 -12.66
N ASN A 17 -46.90 -34.48 -13.15
CA ASN A 17 -46.55 -35.27 -14.33
C ASN A 17 -47.27 -34.81 -15.61
N LEU A 18 -47.43 -33.48 -15.77
CA LEU A 18 -47.93 -32.91 -17.01
C LEU A 18 -46.83 -32.93 -18.07
N GLU A 19 -47.20 -33.29 -19.31
CA GLU A 19 -46.33 -33.16 -20.50
C GLU A 19 -46.26 -31.69 -20.92
N GLU A 20 -45.34 -31.34 -21.81
CA GLU A 20 -45.23 -30.02 -22.41
C GLU A 20 -46.53 -29.66 -23.14
N GLY A 21 -47.08 -28.49 -22.89
CA GLY A 21 -48.34 -28.04 -23.53
C GLY A 21 -49.09 -26.97 -22.74
N GLY A 22 -50.23 -26.56 -23.32
CA GLY A 22 -51.16 -25.65 -22.70
C GLY A 22 -52.27 -26.41 -22.00
N TYR A 23 -52.58 -26.01 -20.77
CA TYR A 23 -53.60 -26.63 -19.93
C TYR A 23 -54.66 -25.60 -19.53
N LYS A 24 -55.96 -25.92 -19.77
CA LYS A 24 -57.07 -25.11 -19.36
C LYS A 24 -57.52 -25.54 -17.97
N VAL A 25 -57.67 -24.55 -17.08
CA VAL A 25 -58.20 -24.74 -15.73
C VAL A 25 -59.56 -24.02 -15.67
N ASP A 26 -60.62 -24.78 -15.51
CA ASP A 26 -61.94 -24.22 -15.28
C ASP A 26 -62.20 -24.12 -13.78
N ILE A 27 -62.47 -22.91 -13.31
CA ILE A 27 -62.79 -22.61 -11.93
C ILE A 27 -64.30 -22.35 -11.85
N THR A 28 -65.00 -23.25 -11.20
CA THR A 28 -66.45 -23.11 -10.98
C THR A 28 -66.74 -22.57 -9.58
N GLY A 29 -67.43 -21.48 -9.50
CA GLY A 29 -67.85 -20.82 -8.27
C GLY A 29 -69.36 -20.92 -7.99
N ALA A 30 -69.88 -19.93 -7.30
CA ALA A 30 -71.33 -19.76 -7.18
C ALA A 30 -71.97 -19.50 -8.58
N PRO A 31 -73.22 -19.78 -8.80
CA PRO A 31 -73.87 -19.57 -10.08
C PRO A 31 -73.55 -18.19 -10.69
N GLY A 32 -72.96 -18.17 -11.88
CA GLY A 32 -72.51 -16.96 -12.58
C GLY A 32 -71.08 -16.46 -12.26
N CYS A 33 -70.29 -17.21 -11.48
CA CYS A 33 -68.92 -16.88 -11.14
C CYS A 33 -67.89 -17.87 -11.69
N ASP A 34 -68.18 -18.48 -12.83
CA ASP A 34 -67.27 -19.40 -13.50
C ASP A 34 -66.20 -18.61 -14.29
N THR A 35 -64.95 -19.07 -14.22
CA THR A 35 -63.80 -18.50 -14.98
C THR A 35 -62.85 -19.60 -15.43
N SER A 36 -62.10 -19.33 -16.48
CA SER A 36 -61.08 -20.25 -16.97
C SER A 36 -59.74 -19.55 -16.94
N LEU A 37 -58.71 -20.29 -16.54
CA LEU A 37 -57.34 -19.89 -16.65
C LEU A 37 -56.59 -20.87 -17.56
N VAL A 38 -55.60 -20.36 -18.28
CA VAL A 38 -54.66 -21.18 -19.06
C VAL A 38 -53.31 -21.18 -18.38
N ALA A 39 -52.81 -22.36 -18.17
CA ALA A 39 -51.48 -22.60 -17.66
C ALA A 39 -50.60 -23.30 -18.70
N TRP A 40 -49.35 -22.98 -18.74
CA TRP A 40 -48.42 -23.57 -19.68
C TRP A 40 -47.36 -24.40 -18.93
N VAL A 41 -47.09 -25.61 -19.45
CA VAL A 41 -45.98 -26.45 -19.02
C VAL A 41 -44.92 -26.39 -20.11
N ILE A 42 -43.74 -25.91 -19.70
CA ILE A 42 -42.59 -25.67 -20.60
C ILE A 42 -41.50 -26.67 -20.28
N MET A 43 -40.97 -27.33 -21.30
CA MET A 43 -39.74 -28.15 -21.21
C MET A 43 -38.58 -27.32 -21.74
N ASP A 44 -37.92 -26.61 -20.85
CA ASP A 44 -36.73 -25.83 -21.16
C ASP A 44 -35.45 -26.65 -20.91
N LYS A 45 -34.35 -26.22 -21.49
CA LYS A 45 -33.00 -26.84 -21.30
C LYS A 45 -32.08 -25.86 -20.59
N VAL A 46 -31.20 -26.44 -19.79
CA VAL A 46 -30.17 -25.65 -19.10
C VAL A 46 -29.34 -24.88 -20.13
N PRO A 47 -29.26 -23.57 -20.05
CA PRO A 47 -28.49 -22.77 -20.99
C PRO A 47 -26.99 -23.03 -20.80
N VAL A 48 -26.20 -22.75 -21.83
CA VAL A 48 -24.73 -22.67 -21.72
C VAL A 48 -24.37 -21.37 -21.03
N ALA A 49 -23.42 -21.43 -20.11
CA ALA A 49 -22.83 -20.27 -19.48
C ALA A 49 -21.31 -20.46 -19.43
N GLU A 50 -20.57 -19.52 -20.00
CA GLU A 50 -19.10 -19.45 -19.87
C GLU A 50 -18.73 -18.05 -19.44
N ALA A 51 -17.64 -17.93 -18.69
CA ALA A 51 -17.14 -16.68 -18.16
C ALA A 51 -15.63 -16.65 -18.19
N SER A 52 -15.05 -15.61 -18.76
CA SER A 52 -13.62 -15.42 -18.89
C SER A 52 -13.23 -13.94 -18.86
N LEU A 53 -11.93 -13.69 -18.96
CA LEU A 53 -11.36 -12.35 -19.06
C LEU A 53 -10.97 -12.10 -20.52
N ALA A 54 -11.66 -11.15 -21.18
CA ALA A 54 -11.36 -10.76 -22.56
C ALA A 54 -10.12 -9.85 -22.67
N GLN A 55 -9.93 -8.95 -21.71
CA GLN A 55 -8.81 -7.99 -21.71
C GLN A 55 -8.42 -7.59 -20.30
N GLN A 56 -7.11 -7.42 -20.08
CA GLN A 56 -6.53 -6.94 -18.83
C GLN A 56 -5.52 -5.83 -19.11
N LEU A 57 -5.83 -4.62 -18.61
CA LEU A 57 -4.97 -3.44 -18.68
C LEU A 57 -4.92 -2.76 -17.31
N CYS A 58 -3.89 -1.99 -17.03
CA CYS A 58 -3.70 -1.31 -15.74
C CYS A 58 -4.85 -0.40 -15.31
N TYR A 59 -5.60 0.12 -16.25
CA TYR A 59 -6.69 1.08 -16.02
C TYR A 59 -8.08 0.52 -16.34
N ARG A 60 -8.18 -0.69 -16.91
CA ARG A 60 -9.46 -1.36 -17.22
C ARG A 60 -9.29 -2.86 -17.39
N ILE A 61 -10.36 -3.59 -17.13
CA ILE A 61 -10.53 -4.99 -17.55
C ILE A 61 -11.82 -5.11 -18.34
N ALA A 62 -11.87 -6.05 -19.27
CA ALA A 62 -13.09 -6.46 -19.97
C ALA A 62 -13.37 -7.91 -19.66
N LEU A 63 -14.59 -8.21 -19.24
CA LEU A 63 -15.08 -9.56 -19.03
C LEU A 63 -15.66 -10.06 -20.34
N ASP A 64 -15.66 -11.37 -20.54
CA ASP A 64 -16.24 -12.06 -21.68
C ASP A 64 -17.19 -13.13 -21.17
N GLY A 65 -18.45 -13.03 -21.58
CA GLY A 65 -19.50 -13.95 -21.18
C GLY A 65 -20.14 -14.63 -22.39
N THR A 66 -20.34 -15.93 -22.30
CA THR A 66 -21.13 -16.69 -23.28
C THR A 66 -22.44 -17.12 -22.64
N ALA A 67 -23.55 -16.84 -23.33
CA ALA A 67 -24.89 -17.27 -22.93
C ALA A 67 -25.65 -17.79 -24.15
N GLU A 68 -25.93 -19.08 -24.19
CA GLU A 68 -26.64 -19.73 -25.28
C GLU A 68 -27.71 -20.67 -24.77
N THR A 69 -28.83 -20.77 -25.51
CA THR A 69 -29.84 -21.79 -25.30
C THR A 69 -30.12 -22.55 -26.58
N SER A 70 -30.29 -23.85 -26.47
CA SER A 70 -30.72 -24.71 -27.58
C SER A 70 -32.21 -24.61 -27.92
N VAL A 71 -33.02 -24.10 -26.97
CA VAL A 71 -34.46 -23.88 -27.16
C VAL A 71 -34.68 -22.39 -27.30
N LYS A 72 -34.83 -21.90 -28.54
CA LYS A 72 -34.96 -20.46 -28.83
C LYS A 72 -36.40 -19.98 -28.79
N THR A 73 -37.35 -20.84 -29.08
CA THR A 73 -38.79 -20.55 -29.15
C THR A 73 -39.58 -21.75 -28.69
N PHE A 74 -40.57 -21.51 -27.86
CA PHE A 74 -41.55 -22.49 -27.43
C PHE A 74 -42.81 -22.34 -28.30
N TYR A 75 -43.38 -23.44 -28.77
CA TYR A 75 -44.62 -23.46 -29.57
C TYR A 75 -45.69 -24.20 -28.80
N TYR A 76 -46.82 -23.57 -28.63
CA TYR A 76 -47.97 -24.09 -27.89
C TYR A 76 -49.23 -23.99 -28.67
N ARG A 77 -50.14 -24.96 -28.42
CA ARG A 77 -51.50 -24.85 -28.91
C ARG A 77 -52.40 -24.40 -27.79
N ASP A 78 -53.09 -23.25 -27.99
CA ASP A 78 -54.06 -22.74 -27.05
C ASP A 78 -55.16 -23.76 -26.78
N PRO A 79 -55.32 -24.27 -25.54
CA PRO A 79 -56.32 -25.32 -25.24
C PRO A 79 -57.73 -24.80 -25.29
N THR A 80 -57.97 -23.51 -25.44
CA THR A 80 -59.33 -22.91 -25.50
C THR A 80 -59.85 -22.78 -26.93
N ASN A 81 -58.98 -22.53 -27.91
CA ASN A 81 -59.38 -22.23 -29.29
C ASN A 81 -58.53 -22.95 -30.33
N GLY A 82 -57.48 -23.71 -29.92
CA GLY A 82 -56.61 -24.47 -30.79
C GLY A 82 -55.59 -23.64 -31.60
N ALA A 83 -55.48 -22.33 -31.35
CA ALA A 83 -54.53 -21.48 -32.02
C ALA A 83 -53.07 -21.82 -31.62
N GLU A 84 -52.14 -21.73 -32.58
CA GLU A 84 -50.70 -21.86 -32.30
C GLU A 84 -50.17 -20.56 -31.74
N LEU A 85 -49.51 -20.63 -30.57
CA LEU A 85 -48.81 -19.56 -29.89
C LEU A 85 -47.34 -19.87 -29.84
N SER A 86 -46.51 -18.82 -29.95
CA SER A 86 -45.07 -18.97 -29.81
C SER A 86 -44.54 -17.94 -28.79
N TYR A 87 -43.59 -18.37 -27.99
CA TYR A 87 -42.94 -17.54 -27.01
C TYR A 87 -41.43 -17.65 -27.21
N ASN A 88 -40.75 -16.51 -27.34
CA ASN A 88 -39.31 -16.48 -27.40
C ASN A 88 -38.72 -16.82 -26.03
N ASN A 89 -37.75 -17.71 -26.04
CA ASN A 89 -36.96 -18.03 -24.84
C ASN A 89 -35.82 -17.02 -24.72
N GLU A 90 -36.12 -15.87 -24.13
CA GLU A 90 -35.13 -14.80 -23.99
C GLU A 90 -34.13 -15.17 -22.90
N LEU A 91 -32.84 -15.05 -23.27
CA LEU A 91 -31.74 -15.17 -22.32
C LEU A 91 -31.61 -13.87 -21.54
N THR A 92 -31.52 -14.00 -20.23
CA THR A 92 -31.11 -12.92 -19.35
C THR A 92 -29.87 -13.35 -18.55
N PHE A 93 -29.03 -12.41 -18.20
CA PHE A 93 -27.77 -12.71 -17.52
C PHE A 93 -27.45 -11.64 -16.48
N LEU A 94 -26.66 -12.04 -15.48
CA LEU A 94 -26.26 -11.20 -14.39
C LEU A 94 -24.82 -11.50 -14.01
N TRP A 95 -23.96 -10.50 -14.09
CA TRP A 95 -22.63 -10.55 -13.53
C TRP A 95 -22.63 -10.14 -12.05
N SER A 96 -21.83 -10.85 -11.27
CA SER A 96 -21.55 -10.55 -9.87
C SER A 96 -20.09 -10.84 -9.53
N SER A 97 -19.63 -10.40 -8.37
CA SER A 97 -18.27 -10.66 -7.91
C SER A 97 -18.22 -11.02 -6.42
N THR A 98 -17.18 -11.73 -6.04
CA THR A 98 -16.85 -12.00 -4.64
C THR A 98 -15.41 -11.56 -4.40
N PRO A 99 -15.15 -10.55 -3.56
CA PRO A 99 -16.11 -9.71 -2.80
C PRO A 99 -17.08 -8.90 -3.68
N SER A 100 -18.30 -8.69 -3.22
CA SER A 100 -19.39 -8.06 -3.99
C SER A 100 -19.20 -6.57 -4.28
N SER A 101 -18.26 -5.91 -3.62
CA SER A 101 -17.98 -4.47 -3.76
C SER A 101 -17.28 -4.07 -5.06
N LEU A 102 -16.86 -5.02 -5.89
CA LEU A 102 -15.95 -4.78 -7.02
C LEU A 102 -16.65 -4.73 -8.38
N ILE A 103 -17.93 -5.10 -8.45
CA ILE A 103 -18.85 -4.66 -9.50
C ILE A 103 -19.84 -3.71 -8.80
N PRO A 104 -19.77 -2.39 -9.08
CA PRO A 104 -20.62 -1.41 -8.38
C PRO A 104 -22.11 -1.63 -8.58
N TYR A 105 -22.51 -2.35 -9.64
CA TYR A 105 -23.89 -2.74 -9.91
C TYR A 105 -23.90 -4.10 -10.60
N PRO A 106 -24.86 -4.99 -10.29
CA PRO A 106 -25.16 -6.12 -11.16
C PRO A 106 -25.40 -5.59 -12.58
N THR A 107 -24.61 -6.04 -13.54
CA THR A 107 -24.77 -5.60 -14.93
C THR A 107 -25.42 -6.69 -15.76
N VAL A 108 -26.32 -6.28 -16.63
CA VAL A 108 -26.98 -7.16 -17.63
C VAL A 108 -26.24 -7.14 -18.96
N ASN A 109 -25.11 -6.43 -19.06
CA ASN A 109 -24.24 -6.52 -20.23
C ASN A 109 -23.45 -7.83 -20.19
N ILE A 110 -23.46 -8.59 -21.27
CA ILE A 110 -22.76 -9.88 -21.36
C ILE A 110 -21.25 -9.70 -21.30
N ASP A 111 -20.73 -8.61 -21.87
CA ASP A 111 -19.31 -8.28 -21.95
C ASP A 111 -19.01 -6.93 -21.26
N PRO A 112 -19.10 -6.87 -19.93
CA PRO A 112 -18.93 -5.60 -19.24
C PRO A 112 -17.46 -5.17 -19.20
N VAL A 113 -17.25 -3.86 -19.30
CA VAL A 113 -15.95 -3.23 -19.13
C VAL A 113 -15.89 -2.54 -17.78
N ILE A 114 -14.90 -2.89 -16.98
CA ILE A 114 -14.66 -2.32 -15.65
C ILE A 114 -13.52 -1.32 -15.75
N GLY A 115 -13.83 -0.02 -15.60
CA GLY A 115 -12.89 1.09 -15.82
C GLY A 115 -11.85 1.28 -14.72
N LYS A 116 -11.98 0.57 -13.60
CA LYS A 116 -10.97 0.52 -12.52
C LYS A 116 -10.82 -0.94 -12.12
N PRO A 117 -9.73 -1.61 -12.52
CA PRO A 117 -9.46 -2.97 -12.11
C PRO A 117 -9.47 -3.10 -10.58
N PRO A 118 -9.91 -4.23 -10.04
CA PRO A 118 -9.83 -4.50 -8.61
C PRO A 118 -8.41 -4.42 -8.08
N LEU A 119 -8.27 -3.88 -6.87
CA LEU A 119 -6.97 -3.82 -6.17
C LEU A 119 -6.55 -5.20 -5.64
N ASP A 120 -7.53 -6.02 -5.30
CA ASP A 120 -7.37 -7.36 -4.76
C ASP A 120 -7.91 -8.41 -5.74
N ASP A 121 -7.60 -9.67 -5.48
CA ASP A 121 -8.07 -10.80 -6.26
C ASP A 121 -9.57 -10.99 -6.11
N VAL A 122 -10.24 -11.38 -7.20
CA VAL A 122 -11.70 -11.42 -7.28
C VAL A 122 -12.16 -12.67 -8.02
N THR A 123 -13.24 -13.29 -7.53
CA THR A 123 -13.98 -14.27 -8.32
C THR A 123 -15.17 -13.59 -9.01
N TYR A 124 -15.18 -13.57 -10.32
CA TYR A 124 -16.32 -13.13 -11.12
C TYR A 124 -17.22 -14.30 -11.42
N LYS A 125 -18.54 -14.05 -11.42
CA LYS A 125 -19.58 -15.04 -11.67
C LYS A 125 -20.61 -14.47 -12.65
N LEU A 126 -20.89 -15.21 -13.71
CA LEU A 126 -21.97 -14.99 -14.66
C LEU A 126 -23.12 -15.95 -14.35
N GLU A 127 -24.30 -15.45 -14.10
CA GLU A 127 -25.54 -16.23 -14.04
C GLU A 127 -26.36 -15.99 -15.32
N VAL A 128 -26.79 -17.07 -15.93
CA VAL A 128 -27.58 -17.05 -17.17
C VAL A 128 -28.93 -17.68 -16.87
N PHE A 129 -29.99 -17.03 -17.28
CA PHE A 129 -31.36 -17.45 -17.06
C PHE A 129 -32.11 -17.58 -18.39
N THR A 130 -32.95 -18.61 -18.49
CA THR A 130 -33.98 -18.77 -19.48
C THR A 130 -35.34 -18.69 -18.78
N LEU A 131 -36.48 -18.91 -19.49
CA LEU A 131 -37.78 -18.91 -18.86
C LEU A 131 -37.92 -19.99 -17.77
N GLY A 132 -37.32 -21.16 -17.92
CA GLY A 132 -37.50 -22.28 -17.00
C GLY A 132 -36.19 -22.76 -16.32
N CYS A 133 -35.03 -22.38 -16.83
CA CYS A 133 -33.76 -22.92 -16.37
C CYS A 133 -32.73 -21.81 -16.07
N LYS A 134 -31.72 -22.18 -15.31
CA LYS A 134 -30.56 -21.32 -15.06
C LYS A 134 -29.26 -22.11 -15.07
N ASN A 135 -28.19 -21.43 -15.39
CA ASN A 135 -26.82 -21.91 -15.26
C ASN A 135 -25.90 -20.80 -14.79
N GLN A 136 -24.71 -21.16 -14.39
CA GLN A 136 -23.70 -20.20 -13.96
C GLN A 136 -22.30 -20.66 -14.37
N ALA A 137 -21.43 -19.69 -14.62
CA ALA A 137 -19.99 -19.87 -14.79
C ALA A 137 -19.24 -18.87 -13.89
N SER A 138 -18.02 -19.20 -13.54
CA SER A 138 -17.17 -18.30 -12.77
C SER A 138 -15.71 -18.47 -13.14
N PHE A 139 -14.92 -17.41 -12.98
CA PHE A 139 -13.48 -17.47 -13.09
C PHE A 139 -12.83 -16.61 -11.99
N PHE A 140 -11.59 -16.96 -11.67
CA PHE A 140 -10.77 -16.21 -10.71
C PHE A 140 -9.94 -15.17 -11.48
N TYR A 141 -10.04 -13.91 -11.07
CA TYR A 141 -9.24 -12.80 -11.54
C TYR A 141 -8.13 -12.52 -10.54
N GLU A 142 -6.89 -12.72 -10.93
CA GLU A 142 -5.73 -12.28 -10.18
C GLU A 142 -5.46 -10.81 -10.48
N SER A 143 -5.43 -9.99 -9.44
CA SER A 143 -5.23 -8.56 -9.59
C SER A 143 -3.83 -8.25 -10.12
N ILE A 144 -3.76 -7.36 -11.12
CA ILE A 144 -2.50 -6.82 -11.66
C ILE A 144 -2.12 -5.49 -11.01
N HIS A 145 -2.87 -5.06 -10.00
CA HIS A 145 -2.61 -3.80 -9.33
C HIS A 145 -1.24 -3.85 -8.63
N VAL A 146 -0.41 -2.86 -8.94
CA VAL A 146 0.86 -2.64 -8.25
C VAL A 146 0.65 -1.63 -7.13
N LYS A 147 1.33 -1.85 -6.01
CA LYS A 147 1.32 -0.92 -4.88
C LYS A 147 2.76 -0.64 -4.46
N ALA A 148 3.18 0.62 -4.58
CA ALA A 148 4.44 1.08 -4.05
C ALA A 148 4.33 1.29 -2.53
N ASP A 149 5.23 0.67 -1.77
CA ASP A 149 5.30 0.79 -0.31
C ASP A 149 6.72 0.52 0.16
N ALA A 150 7.20 1.24 1.18
CA ALA A 150 8.51 1.03 1.77
C ALA A 150 8.65 1.66 3.15
N ASP A 151 9.53 1.09 3.97
CA ASP A 151 9.97 1.69 5.23
C ASP A 151 11.32 2.38 5.07
N VAL A 152 11.56 3.40 5.91
CA VAL A 152 12.79 4.19 5.96
C VAL A 152 13.23 4.37 7.41
N ILE A 153 14.42 3.93 7.76
CA ILE A 153 14.95 3.99 9.14
C ILE A 153 16.47 4.24 9.10
N PRO A 154 16.98 5.20 9.90
CA PRO A 154 16.28 6.20 10.72
C PRO A 154 15.79 7.38 9.88
N ILE A 155 14.78 8.12 10.38
CA ILE A 155 14.26 9.32 9.71
C ILE A 155 14.94 10.62 10.18
N SER A 156 15.82 10.54 11.15
CA SER A 156 16.62 11.69 11.59
C SER A 156 17.91 11.26 12.29
N GLY A 157 18.94 12.10 12.20
CA GLY A 157 20.23 11.87 12.84
C GLY A 157 21.27 12.92 12.47
N GLU A 158 22.50 12.70 12.91
CA GLU A 158 23.66 13.54 12.58
C GLU A 158 24.29 13.13 11.24
N ALA A 159 24.91 14.06 10.54
CA ALA A 159 25.70 13.77 9.34
C ALA A 159 27.06 13.14 9.71
N PRO A 160 27.55 12.15 8.94
CA PRO A 160 26.86 11.41 7.89
C PRO A 160 25.80 10.46 8.46
N LEU A 161 24.59 10.46 7.90
CA LEU A 161 23.48 9.63 8.34
C LEU A 161 23.28 8.45 7.37
N GLU A 162 23.51 7.25 7.84
CA GLU A 162 23.20 6.03 7.12
C GLU A 162 21.72 5.67 7.32
N VAL A 163 20.99 5.44 6.23
CA VAL A 163 19.56 5.17 6.20
C VAL A 163 19.29 3.91 5.40
N VAL A 164 18.52 3.01 5.99
CA VAL A 164 18.07 1.76 5.36
C VAL A 164 16.68 1.97 4.76
N PHE A 165 16.51 1.55 3.52
CA PHE A 165 15.26 1.53 2.78
C PHE A 165 14.84 0.08 2.59
N THR A 166 13.66 -0.26 3.09
CA THR A 166 13.11 -1.62 2.99
C THR A 166 11.89 -1.61 2.08
N ASN A 167 11.98 -2.31 0.96
CA ASN A 167 10.88 -2.44 0.01
C ASN A 167 9.74 -3.29 0.60
N LYS A 168 8.51 -2.80 0.51
CA LYS A 168 7.27 -3.49 0.87
C LYS A 168 6.24 -3.47 -0.26
N SER A 169 6.70 -3.12 -1.45
CA SER A 169 5.84 -3.02 -2.62
C SER A 169 5.27 -4.37 -3.04
N VAL A 170 4.10 -4.33 -3.67
CA VAL A 170 3.42 -5.52 -4.16
C VAL A 170 3.40 -5.50 -5.69
N ARG A 171 3.77 -6.62 -6.32
CA ARG A 171 3.78 -6.85 -7.77
C ARG A 171 4.66 -5.88 -8.58
N GLY A 172 5.71 -5.31 -7.97
CA GLY A 172 6.74 -4.56 -8.69
C GLY A 172 7.73 -5.51 -9.38
N ALA A 173 8.13 -5.17 -10.61
CA ALA A 173 9.20 -5.86 -11.36
C ALA A 173 10.38 -4.92 -11.64
N ILE A 174 10.12 -3.64 -11.78
CA ILE A 174 11.11 -2.58 -11.98
C ILE A 174 10.97 -1.56 -10.86
N TYR A 175 12.09 -1.14 -10.29
CA TYR A 175 12.13 -0.23 -9.15
C TYR A 175 12.98 0.99 -9.50
N GLU A 176 12.54 2.17 -9.09
CA GLU A 176 13.32 3.41 -9.16
C GLU A 176 13.19 4.14 -7.84
N TRP A 177 14.26 4.11 -7.05
CA TRP A 177 14.42 4.89 -5.84
C TRP A 177 15.05 6.24 -6.17
N ASP A 178 14.46 7.31 -5.69
CA ASP A 178 15.04 8.64 -5.64
C ASP A 178 15.21 9.02 -4.18
N PHE A 179 16.45 9.15 -3.71
CA PHE A 179 16.74 9.41 -2.31
C PHE A 179 16.55 10.89 -1.91
N GLY A 180 16.24 11.76 -2.89
CA GLY A 180 15.97 13.17 -2.63
C GLY A 180 17.22 14.05 -2.55
N ASP A 181 18.42 13.49 -2.72
CA ASP A 181 19.71 14.16 -2.78
C ASP A 181 20.32 14.17 -4.20
N LYS A 182 19.53 13.83 -5.21
CA LYS A 182 19.85 13.63 -6.64
C LYS A 182 20.49 12.28 -6.95
N THR A 183 20.66 11.41 -5.98
CA THR A 183 21.10 10.03 -6.21
C THR A 183 19.91 9.10 -6.35
N LYS A 184 20.08 7.98 -7.03
CA LYS A 184 19.04 7.01 -7.34
C LYS A 184 19.54 5.59 -7.24
N SER A 185 18.62 4.62 -7.08
CA SER A 185 18.88 3.20 -7.19
C SER A 185 17.75 2.51 -7.99
N THR A 186 18.10 1.43 -8.67
CA THR A 186 17.13 0.58 -9.41
C THR A 186 17.04 -0.81 -8.80
N LEU A 187 17.70 -1.06 -7.69
CA LEU A 187 17.61 -2.33 -6.99
C LEU A 187 16.25 -2.47 -6.31
N GLU A 188 15.71 -3.66 -6.26
CA GLU A 188 14.49 -3.94 -5.48
C GLU A 188 14.65 -3.55 -4.02
N ASN A 189 15.77 -3.95 -3.42
CA ASN A 189 16.20 -3.54 -2.08
C ASN A 189 17.56 -2.84 -2.23
N PRO A 190 17.61 -1.52 -2.13
CA PRO A 190 18.86 -0.78 -2.25
C PRO A 190 19.77 -1.03 -1.02
N GLU A 191 21.06 -0.91 -1.23
CA GLU A 191 22.00 -0.83 -0.12
C GLU A 191 21.71 0.39 0.77
N PRO A 192 22.12 0.37 2.06
CA PRO A 192 21.98 1.52 2.93
C PRO A 192 22.54 2.79 2.28
N HIS A 193 21.76 3.85 2.29
CA HIS A 193 22.15 5.13 1.68
C HIS A 193 22.68 6.11 2.72
N VAL A 194 23.79 6.77 2.43
CA VAL A 194 24.45 7.71 3.35
C VAL A 194 24.20 9.16 2.91
N TYR A 195 23.51 9.92 3.75
CA TYR A 195 23.37 11.36 3.59
C TYR A 195 24.52 12.08 4.29
N GLU A 196 25.47 12.54 3.50
CA GLU A 196 26.65 13.25 4.04
C GLU A 196 26.35 14.67 4.49
N LYS A 197 25.43 15.38 3.81
CA LYS A 197 25.15 16.78 4.09
C LYS A 197 23.90 16.95 4.96
N PRO A 198 23.96 17.84 5.95
CA PRO A 198 22.79 18.32 6.67
C PRO A 198 21.71 18.86 5.74
N GLY A 199 20.45 18.57 6.07
CA GLY A 199 19.32 18.99 5.25
C GLY A 199 18.07 18.16 5.50
N ARG A 200 17.02 18.45 4.73
CA ARG A 200 15.80 17.66 4.72
C ARG A 200 15.64 17.05 3.33
N TYR A 201 15.51 15.73 3.29
CA TYR A 201 15.39 14.94 2.09
C TYR A 201 14.01 14.31 1.99
N TYR A 202 13.49 14.16 0.77
CA TYR A 202 12.16 13.64 0.49
C TYR A 202 12.27 12.45 -0.47
N PRO A 203 12.57 11.26 0.04
CA PRO A 203 12.74 10.11 -0.82
C PRO A 203 11.42 9.68 -1.47
N LYS A 204 11.54 9.04 -2.63
CA LYS A 204 10.40 8.54 -3.40
C LYS A 204 10.76 7.18 -3.99
N LEU A 205 9.82 6.25 -3.94
CA LEU A 205 9.86 4.99 -4.68
C LEU A 205 8.84 5.03 -5.81
N LYS A 206 9.27 4.67 -7.02
CA LYS A 206 8.42 4.37 -8.16
C LYS A 206 8.64 2.92 -8.55
N ILE A 207 7.55 2.22 -8.84
CA ILE A 207 7.58 0.83 -9.28
C ILE A 207 6.79 0.66 -10.57
N GLU A 208 7.17 -0.36 -11.33
CA GLU A 208 6.49 -0.79 -12.55
C GLU A 208 6.37 -2.31 -12.53
N SER A 209 5.21 -2.85 -12.96
CA SER A 209 5.01 -4.30 -13.12
C SER A 209 5.44 -4.78 -14.50
N ASP A 210 5.46 -6.10 -14.72
CA ASP A 210 5.69 -6.73 -16.03
C ASP A 210 4.65 -6.31 -17.08
N LEU A 211 3.46 -5.91 -16.64
CA LEU A 211 2.38 -5.39 -17.50
C LEU A 211 2.44 -3.87 -17.67
N HIS A 212 3.54 -3.24 -17.28
CA HIS A 212 3.74 -1.78 -17.34
C HIS A 212 2.77 -0.96 -16.47
N CYS A 213 2.20 -1.56 -15.44
CA CYS A 213 1.43 -0.82 -14.45
C CYS A 213 2.38 -0.07 -13.51
N LEU A 214 2.10 1.22 -13.28
CA LEU A 214 2.95 2.11 -12.51
C LEU A 214 2.29 2.50 -11.20
N ASP A 215 3.08 2.57 -10.13
CA ASP A 215 2.70 3.23 -8.88
C ASP A 215 3.91 3.91 -8.24
N SER A 216 3.65 4.82 -7.32
CA SER A 216 4.73 5.52 -6.63
C SER A 216 4.29 6.03 -5.27
N VAL A 217 5.19 5.96 -4.30
CA VAL A 217 4.99 6.45 -2.94
C VAL A 217 6.07 7.47 -2.58
N ARG A 218 5.67 8.54 -1.89
CA ARG A 218 6.60 9.41 -1.16
C ARG A 218 6.77 8.84 0.23
N LEU A 219 8.03 8.68 0.63
CA LEU A 219 8.41 8.16 1.92
C LEU A 219 8.49 9.29 2.96
N ASP A 220 8.67 8.92 4.21
CA ASP A 220 8.90 9.88 5.28
C ASP A 220 10.13 10.74 5.01
N SER A 221 10.04 12.01 5.34
CA SER A 221 11.16 12.94 5.16
C SER A 221 12.29 12.63 6.14
N ILE A 222 13.51 12.56 5.62
CA ILE A 222 14.72 12.34 6.41
C ILE A 222 15.31 13.69 6.80
N TYR A 223 15.56 13.89 8.09
CA TYR A 223 16.16 15.10 8.61
C TYR A 223 17.58 14.84 9.12
N VAL A 224 18.57 15.32 8.38
CA VAL A 224 19.98 15.31 8.79
C VAL A 224 20.28 16.62 9.49
N GLN A 225 20.67 16.53 10.74
CA GLN A 225 20.86 17.70 11.62
C GLN A 225 22.01 18.58 11.12
N PRO A 226 21.86 19.92 11.17
CA PRO A 226 22.97 20.84 10.88
C PRO A 226 24.09 20.70 11.89
N SER A 227 25.28 21.16 11.52
CA SER A 227 26.37 21.22 12.47
C SER A 227 26.08 22.22 13.59
N SER A 228 26.55 21.88 14.78
CA SER A 228 26.50 22.78 15.94
C SER A 228 27.71 22.56 16.83
N LEU A 229 28.04 23.60 17.63
CA LEU A 229 29.14 23.57 18.58
C LEU A 229 28.74 24.36 19.83
N ALA A 230 28.79 23.71 20.99
CA ALA A 230 28.55 24.34 22.27
C ALA A 230 29.72 24.04 23.23
N ILE A 231 30.34 25.10 23.78
CA ILE A 231 31.53 25.02 24.58
C ILE A 231 31.14 25.27 26.05
N PRO A 232 31.45 24.36 27.00
CA PRO A 232 31.21 24.58 28.40
C PRO A 232 32.17 25.64 28.96
N ASN A 233 31.75 26.37 30.00
CA ASN A 233 32.55 27.39 30.66
C ASN A 233 33.24 26.90 31.94
N ALA A 234 32.89 25.67 32.40
CA ALA A 234 33.49 25.08 33.61
C ALA A 234 33.37 23.56 33.54
N PHE A 235 34.26 22.86 34.29
CA PHE A 235 34.20 21.44 34.56
C PHE A 235 34.92 21.11 35.89
N SER A 236 34.60 19.97 36.50
CA SER A 236 35.13 19.52 37.79
C SER A 236 35.42 18.01 37.72
N PRO A 237 36.68 17.61 37.47
CA PRO A 237 37.07 16.20 37.43
C PRO A 237 37.25 15.63 38.85
N ASP A 238 36.11 15.36 39.52
CA ASP A 238 36.02 14.81 40.86
C ASP A 238 35.39 13.42 40.91
N ASP A 239 35.15 12.82 39.73
CA ASP A 239 34.60 11.48 39.50
C ASP A 239 33.15 11.29 40.04
N ASP A 240 32.39 12.37 40.18
CA ASP A 240 30.99 12.31 40.61
C ASP A 240 30.00 11.98 39.46
N GLY A 241 30.50 11.92 38.22
CA GLY A 241 29.75 11.64 37.01
C GLY A 241 29.13 12.89 36.34
N TYR A 242 29.38 14.10 36.88
CA TYR A 242 28.84 15.36 36.36
C TYR A 242 29.98 16.32 35.97
N ASN A 243 30.06 16.67 34.69
CA ASN A 243 31.07 17.60 34.17
C ASN A 243 32.51 17.27 34.51
N ASP A 244 32.83 16.00 34.69
CA ASP A 244 34.20 15.50 34.98
C ASP A 244 35.20 15.81 33.87
N ARG A 245 34.70 16.14 32.68
CA ARG A 245 35.54 16.42 31.52
C ARG A 245 35.08 17.70 30.80
N PHE A 246 36.06 18.43 30.27
CA PHE A 246 35.77 19.51 29.34
C PHE A 246 35.46 18.90 27.97
N ILE A 247 34.16 18.73 27.69
CA ILE A 247 33.67 18.17 26.44
C ILE A 247 32.93 19.27 25.66
N VAL A 248 33.34 19.51 24.44
CA VAL A 248 32.61 20.36 23.50
C VAL A 248 31.44 19.57 22.96
N LYS A 249 30.21 19.97 23.27
CA LYS A 249 29.01 19.37 22.71
C LYS A 249 28.88 19.78 21.26
N SER A 250 28.73 18.82 20.37
CA SER A 250 28.66 19.08 18.95
C SER A 250 27.73 18.11 18.23
N THR A 251 27.21 18.50 17.07
CA THR A 251 26.46 17.68 16.14
C THR A 251 27.05 17.83 14.75
N SER A 252 27.00 16.80 13.93
CA SER A 252 27.35 16.82 12.51
C SER A 252 28.68 17.50 12.17
N LEU A 253 29.68 17.33 13.02
CA LEU A 253 31.05 17.78 12.74
C LEU A 253 31.83 16.72 11.94
N ARG A 254 32.60 17.17 10.97
CA ARG A 254 33.56 16.32 10.25
C ARG A 254 34.98 16.45 10.81
N TYR A 255 35.31 17.59 11.47
CA TYR A 255 36.63 17.88 12.01
C TYR A 255 36.50 18.66 13.32
N LEU A 256 37.34 18.34 14.29
CA LEU A 256 37.49 19.09 15.53
C LEU A 256 38.98 19.15 15.93
N ASN A 257 39.47 20.36 16.24
CA ASN A 257 40.73 20.61 16.92
C ASN A 257 40.47 21.40 18.18
N VAL A 258 40.97 20.91 19.30
CA VAL A 258 40.90 21.57 20.62
C VAL A 258 42.29 21.73 21.15
N GLU A 259 42.68 22.94 21.51
CA GLU A 259 43.95 23.24 22.22
C GLU A 259 43.59 23.98 23.50
N ILE A 260 44.22 23.57 24.63
CA ILE A 260 43.99 24.17 25.94
C ILE A 260 45.35 24.60 26.53
N PHE A 261 45.36 25.81 27.05
CA PHE A 261 46.52 26.50 27.57
C PHE A 261 46.33 26.93 29.02
N SER A 262 47.36 26.82 29.83
CA SER A 262 47.45 27.41 31.17
C SER A 262 47.48 28.92 31.09
N ARG A 263 47.31 29.60 32.25
CA ARG A 263 47.43 31.05 32.36
C ARG A 263 48.81 31.59 31.91
N SER A 264 49.87 30.80 32.01
CA SER A 264 51.20 31.16 31.53
C SER A 264 51.42 30.93 30.04
N GLY A 265 50.42 30.49 29.30
CA GLY A 265 50.53 30.19 27.88
C GLY A 265 51.11 28.80 27.56
N LEU A 266 51.33 27.93 28.56
CA LEU A 266 51.76 26.56 28.31
C LEU A 266 50.59 25.72 27.81
N LYS A 267 50.74 25.02 26.68
CA LYS A 267 49.73 24.09 26.17
C LYS A 267 49.69 22.86 27.10
N VAL A 268 48.51 22.62 27.69
CA VAL A 268 48.28 21.54 28.65
C VAL A 268 47.46 20.38 28.04
N TYR A 269 46.80 20.62 26.91
CA TYR A 269 46.01 19.61 26.21
C TYR A 269 45.90 19.96 24.75
N SER A 270 45.86 18.94 23.91
CA SER A 270 45.47 19.07 22.51
C SER A 270 44.80 17.81 22.00
N PHE A 271 43.79 18.01 21.16
CA PHE A 271 43.10 16.96 20.42
C PHE A 271 42.88 17.41 18.97
N THR A 272 43.01 16.47 18.04
CA THR A 272 42.60 16.67 16.66
C THR A 272 42.00 15.37 16.17
N GLY A 273 40.77 15.43 15.65
CA GLY A 273 40.04 14.25 15.20
C GLY A 273 39.10 14.52 14.04
N GLU A 274 38.91 13.48 13.24
CA GLU A 274 37.97 13.32 12.14
C GLU A 274 37.35 11.92 12.22
N GLY A 275 36.18 11.70 11.64
CA GLY A 275 35.50 10.39 11.57
C GLY A 275 35.44 9.69 12.93
N GLU A 276 35.85 8.43 13.01
CA GLU A 276 35.77 7.62 14.24
C GLU A 276 36.60 8.20 15.40
N ARG A 277 37.73 8.85 15.08
CA ARG A 277 38.54 9.51 16.10
C ARG A 277 37.80 10.69 16.75
N LEU A 278 36.97 11.38 15.99
CA LEU A 278 36.13 12.46 16.54
C LEU A 278 35.02 11.88 17.41
N LYS A 279 34.38 10.82 16.98
CA LYS A 279 33.30 10.13 17.73
C LYS A 279 33.80 9.54 19.05
N SER A 280 35.05 9.07 19.09
CA SER A 280 35.68 8.49 20.28
C SER A 280 36.30 9.50 21.20
N TRP A 281 36.18 10.80 20.94
CA TRP A 281 36.77 11.81 21.79
C TRP A 281 35.99 12.00 23.10
N GLU A 282 36.64 11.75 24.22
CA GLU A 282 36.08 11.83 25.56
C GLU A 282 36.27 13.19 26.27
N GLY A 283 36.91 14.16 25.60
CA GLY A 283 37.19 15.47 26.23
C GLY A 283 38.48 15.50 27.04
N TRP A 284 38.77 16.66 27.65
CA TRP A 284 39.90 16.84 28.54
C TRP A 284 39.51 16.55 29.99
N ASP A 285 40.29 15.67 30.65
CA ASP A 285 40.07 15.17 32.01
C ASP A 285 40.78 16.04 33.09
N GLY A 286 41.29 17.20 32.73
CA GLY A 286 42.01 18.06 33.64
C GLY A 286 43.44 17.60 33.95
N ARG A 287 44.03 16.74 33.12
CA ARG A 287 45.43 16.31 33.24
C ARG A 287 46.30 16.96 32.17
N VAL A 288 47.57 17.18 32.51
CA VAL A 288 48.54 17.81 31.59
C VAL A 288 49.04 16.82 30.56
N ASN A 289 48.79 17.10 29.26
CA ASN A 289 49.26 16.28 28.12
C ASN A 289 48.90 14.78 28.25
N ASN A 290 47.70 14.47 28.74
CA ASN A 290 47.23 13.09 28.98
C ASN A 290 48.15 12.26 29.88
N SER A 291 48.93 12.91 30.76
CA SER A 291 49.79 12.26 31.75
C SER A 291 49.03 12.03 33.06
N SER A 292 49.73 11.46 34.05
CA SER A 292 49.19 11.35 35.42
C SER A 292 49.22 12.66 36.19
N ILE A 293 49.79 13.75 35.64
CA ILE A 293 49.93 15.03 36.30
C ILE A 293 48.64 15.80 36.19
N GLU A 294 48.01 16.07 37.30
CA GLU A 294 46.81 16.88 37.40
C GLU A 294 47.10 18.38 37.18
N ALA A 295 46.27 18.99 36.34
CA ALA A 295 46.26 20.45 36.20
C ALA A 295 45.66 21.08 37.46
N ARG A 296 46.23 22.20 37.91
CA ARG A 296 45.79 22.91 39.14
C ARG A 296 44.42 23.55 38.91
N PRO A 297 43.55 23.63 39.91
CA PRO A 297 42.29 24.40 39.78
C PRO A 297 42.58 25.85 39.34
N GLY A 298 41.69 26.37 38.47
CA GLY A 298 41.82 27.74 37.97
C GLY A 298 41.33 27.94 36.54
N ILE A 299 41.74 29.02 35.92
CA ILE A 299 41.34 29.41 34.57
C ILE A 299 42.31 28.83 33.55
N TYR A 300 41.78 28.22 32.52
CA TYR A 300 42.48 27.74 31.31
C TYR A 300 41.87 28.40 30.08
N PHE A 301 42.72 28.63 29.07
CA PHE A 301 42.28 29.23 27.82
C PHE A 301 42.19 28.15 26.75
N TYR A 302 41.15 28.20 25.92
CA TYR A 302 41.00 27.27 24.81
C TYR A 302 41.03 27.98 23.46
N ILE A 303 41.50 27.25 22.44
CA ILE A 303 41.35 27.55 21.04
C ILE A 303 40.71 26.34 20.40
N ILE A 304 39.52 26.53 19.82
CA ILE A 304 38.79 25.48 19.14
C ILE A 304 38.64 25.85 17.67
N LYS A 305 38.89 24.86 16.80
CA LYS A 305 38.58 24.94 15.38
C LYS A 305 37.82 23.69 14.98
N ALA A 306 36.69 23.90 14.33
CA ALA A 306 35.86 22.79 13.86
C ALA A 306 35.27 23.09 12.49
N PHE A 307 34.89 22.04 11.77
CA PHE A 307 34.17 22.11 10.49
C PHE A 307 33.02 21.14 10.50
N GLY A 308 31.85 21.64 10.10
CA GLY A 308 30.64 20.83 9.90
C GLY A 308 30.60 20.13 8.55
N TRP A 309 29.72 19.16 8.43
CA TRP A 309 29.35 18.52 7.15
C TRP A 309 28.52 19.46 6.25
N ASP A 310 28.00 20.56 6.80
CA ASP A 310 27.35 21.67 6.10
C ASP A 310 28.33 22.77 5.66
N ASP A 311 29.63 22.51 5.72
CA ASP A 311 30.72 23.42 5.42
C ASP A 311 30.80 24.67 6.33
N VAL A 312 30.05 24.66 7.45
CA VAL A 312 30.15 25.70 8.48
C VAL A 312 31.49 25.59 9.20
N ARG A 313 32.14 26.77 9.40
CA ARG A 313 33.43 26.88 10.08
C ARG A 313 33.27 27.49 11.46
N TYR A 314 33.87 26.84 12.44
CA TYR A 314 33.93 27.25 13.84
C TYR A 314 35.37 27.60 14.19
N ASP A 315 35.92 28.69 13.62
CA ASP A 315 37.32 29.10 13.78
C ASP A 315 37.49 30.59 14.10
N SER A 316 36.39 31.32 14.28
CA SER A 316 36.37 32.75 14.65
C SER A 316 36.83 33.00 16.10
N LYS A 317 36.84 34.27 16.50
CA LYS A 317 37.20 34.65 17.85
C LYS A 317 36.24 34.09 18.92
N GLU A 318 35.00 33.80 18.55
CA GLU A 318 33.95 33.21 19.43
C GLU A 318 34.35 31.84 19.96
N TYR A 319 35.18 31.12 19.24
CA TYR A 319 35.65 29.76 19.59
C TYR A 319 37.04 29.81 20.30
N ARG A 320 37.39 30.96 20.86
CA ARG A 320 38.52 31.20 21.73
C ARG A 320 38.02 31.82 23.01
N GLY A 321 38.30 31.17 24.13
CA GLY A 321 37.76 31.60 25.40
C GLY A 321 38.51 30.98 26.56
N PHE A 322 37.83 30.92 27.70
CA PHE A 322 38.36 30.33 28.90
C PHE A 322 37.38 29.34 29.51
N VAL A 323 37.90 28.41 30.26
CA VAL A 323 37.17 27.44 31.05
C VAL A 323 37.69 27.41 32.46
N TYR A 324 36.79 27.28 33.43
CA TYR A 324 37.16 27.08 34.84
C TYR A 324 37.31 25.57 35.12
N LEU A 325 38.43 25.20 35.70
CA LEU A 325 38.67 23.86 36.27
C LEU A 325 38.47 24.01 37.79
N TYR A 326 37.50 23.30 38.33
CA TYR A 326 37.24 23.15 39.76
C TYR A 326 37.70 21.78 40.23
N ARG A 327 38.04 21.67 41.51
CA ARG A 327 38.31 20.41 42.21
C ARG A 327 37.96 20.57 43.68
#